data_fd1eb77a8533d7bf46f5ac0435505dc2
#
_entry.id   fd1eb77a8533d7bf46f5ac0435505dc2
#
_cell.length_a   1.000
_cell.length_b   1.000
_cell.length_c   1.000
_cell.angle_alpha   90.00
_cell.angle_beta   90.00
_cell.angle_gamma   90.00
#
_symmetry.space_group_name_H-M   'P 1'
#
loop_
_entity.id
_entity.type
_entity.pdbx_description
1 polymer ?
#
loop_
_entity_poly.entity_id
_entity_poly.type
_entity_poly.pdbx_seq_one_letter_code
_entity_poly.pdbx_strand_id
1 'polypeptide(L)'
;MNLVHKLNIASRVFKSLVINQIPNYAIVYVDGRCNMHCGFCIHAAMDARKTGRISPSDWGNVFKKAKSLLHLTITGGEPFLRKDLTDIISQIIISSGVPRVSIKTNGFYLKRIKEYIPTLIKRHPNTEFTLSISLDGPKEIHDKVRNFKGAYDSVVNTVDEMEKYRNEKNFFLRLASVITTDNQNQLPDFLDKTDKWPIDFHEIIMLRDVPDEEQLKLKDMYEKLSKRQQEKSSLSWRKSFNGKIFEKLYKETLKRLDKNKNHSKCVAGTRFVEVFPDGLVRGCEVEKLWDISTIGKIEKHFDIVDVLNSRKAKEFSKIAKNCSCTFECANAISTVYDKKNWPSLI
;
A
#
# COMPACT_ATOMS: atom_id res chain seq x y z
N MET A 1 -8.55 4.88 18.03
CA MET A 1 -7.14 4.48 18.34
C MET A 1 -6.88 4.76 19.81
N ASN A 2 -6.55 3.72 20.61
CA ASN A 2 -6.31 3.86 22.04
C ASN A 2 -4.90 4.48 22.30
N LEU A 3 -4.66 4.94 23.54
CA LEU A 3 -3.41 5.57 23.95
C LEU A 3 -2.19 4.65 23.74
N VAL A 4 -2.35 3.36 24.05
CA VAL A 4 -1.30 2.34 23.88
C VAL A 4 -0.84 2.24 22.42
N HIS A 5 -1.78 2.26 21.48
CA HIS A 5 -1.47 2.21 20.05
C HIS A 5 -0.71 3.48 19.58
N LYS A 6 -1.13 4.66 20.07
CA LYS A 6 -0.41 5.92 19.77
C LYS A 6 1.01 5.90 20.31
N LEU A 7 1.21 5.44 21.55
CA LEU A 7 2.52 5.32 22.18
C LEU A 7 3.42 4.31 21.45
N ASN A 8 2.86 3.19 20.98
CA ASN A 8 3.59 2.21 20.18
C ASN A 8 4.11 2.82 18.87
N ILE A 9 3.25 3.55 18.14
CA ILE A 9 3.67 4.24 16.90
C ILE A 9 4.76 5.27 17.21
N ALA A 10 4.56 6.12 18.21
CA ALA A 10 5.54 7.15 18.60
C ALA A 10 6.90 6.53 18.99
N SER A 11 6.88 5.44 19.79
CA SER A 11 8.09 4.70 20.15
C SER A 11 8.84 4.15 18.93
N ARG A 12 8.11 3.59 17.95
CA ARG A 12 8.70 3.05 16.71
C ARG A 12 9.29 4.15 15.84
N VAL A 13 8.59 5.28 15.69
CA VAL A 13 9.11 6.45 14.97
C VAL A 13 10.37 6.94 15.66
N PHE A 14 10.36 7.10 16.99
CA PHE A 14 11.52 7.54 17.76
C PHE A 14 12.71 6.59 17.60
N LYS A 15 12.51 5.29 17.80
CA LYS A 15 13.57 4.28 17.60
C LYS A 15 14.13 4.31 16.18
N SER A 16 13.28 4.46 15.19
CA SER A 16 13.67 4.57 13.80
C SER A 16 14.53 5.79 13.51
N LEU A 17 14.26 6.92 14.17
CA LEU A 17 15.00 8.16 13.99
C LEU A 17 16.33 8.16 14.75
N VAL A 18 16.32 7.71 16.01
CA VAL A 18 17.47 7.77 16.91
C VAL A 18 18.46 6.64 16.67
N ILE A 19 17.98 5.42 16.54
CA ILE A 19 18.82 4.22 16.34
C ILE A 19 18.79 3.69 14.90
N ASN A 20 18.26 4.50 13.98
CA ASN A 20 18.20 4.19 12.54
C ASN A 20 17.66 2.79 12.22
N GLN A 21 16.70 2.30 13.00
CA GLN A 21 16.08 0.99 12.76
C GLN A 21 15.23 1.00 11.49
N ILE A 22 15.39 -0.01 10.67
CA ILE A 22 14.77 -0.22 9.37
C ILE A 22 14.26 -1.66 9.22
N PRO A 23 13.27 -1.95 8.34
CA PRO A 23 12.45 -0.98 7.59
C PRO A 23 11.33 -0.37 8.45
N ASN A 24 10.70 0.68 7.90
CA ASN A 24 9.52 1.30 8.51
C ASN A 24 8.25 1.02 7.73
N TYR A 25 8.37 0.72 6.44
CA TYR A 25 7.28 0.28 5.58
C TYR A 25 7.75 -0.87 4.68
N ALA A 26 6.97 -1.93 4.63
CA ALA A 26 7.20 -3.05 3.73
C ALA A 26 5.95 -3.37 2.91
N ILE A 27 6.14 -3.68 1.64
CA ILE A 27 5.14 -4.33 0.79
C ILE A 27 5.53 -5.80 0.65
N VAL A 28 4.57 -6.68 0.89
CA VAL A 28 4.74 -8.13 0.77
C VAL A 28 3.80 -8.65 -0.30
N TYR A 29 4.40 -9.18 -1.35
CA TYR A 29 3.71 -9.87 -2.43
C TYR A 29 3.60 -11.35 -2.05
N VAL A 30 2.47 -11.76 -1.51
CA VAL A 30 2.29 -13.14 -1.00
C VAL A 30 2.14 -14.18 -2.10
N ASP A 31 1.65 -13.76 -3.27
CA ASP A 31 1.47 -14.60 -4.47
C ASP A 31 1.50 -13.72 -5.72
N GLY A 32 2.14 -14.14 -6.79
CA GLY A 32 2.17 -13.40 -8.05
C GLY A 32 0.97 -13.68 -8.96
N ARG A 33 0.17 -14.71 -8.67
CA ARG A 33 -1.02 -15.07 -9.46
C ARG A 33 -2.17 -14.10 -9.20
N CYS A 34 -2.93 -13.82 -10.26
CA CYS A 34 -4.17 -13.04 -10.19
C CYS A 34 -5.22 -13.65 -11.09
N ASN A 35 -6.49 -13.50 -10.72
CA ASN A 35 -7.62 -13.86 -11.56
C ASN A 35 -8.02 -12.79 -12.58
N MET A 36 -7.42 -11.59 -12.49
CA MET A 36 -7.68 -10.46 -13.39
C MET A 36 -6.44 -10.09 -14.20
N HIS A 37 -6.64 -9.35 -15.32
CA HIS A 37 -5.60 -8.96 -16.27
C HIS A 37 -5.68 -7.46 -16.59
N CYS A 38 -5.55 -6.64 -15.55
CA CYS A 38 -5.66 -5.19 -15.66
C CYS A 38 -4.65 -4.59 -16.65
N GLY A 39 -5.11 -3.65 -17.48
CA GLY A 39 -4.27 -3.06 -18.53
C GLY A 39 -3.07 -2.25 -18.01
N PHE A 40 -3.17 -1.68 -16.80
CA PHE A 40 -2.09 -0.93 -16.15
C PHE A 40 -1.33 -1.74 -15.08
N CYS A 41 -1.48 -3.07 -15.08
CA CYS A 41 -0.85 -3.91 -14.05
C CYS A 41 0.65 -4.05 -14.28
N ILE A 42 1.45 -3.38 -13.45
CA ILE A 42 2.92 -3.48 -13.49
C ILE A 42 3.43 -4.92 -13.30
N HIS A 43 2.75 -5.74 -12.49
CA HIS A 43 3.12 -7.14 -12.26
C HIS A 43 2.93 -8.04 -13.48
N ALA A 44 2.00 -7.69 -14.38
CA ALA A 44 1.81 -8.43 -15.63
C ALA A 44 2.96 -8.20 -16.59
N ALA A 45 3.51 -6.97 -16.61
CA ALA A 45 4.62 -6.58 -17.48
C ALA A 45 5.99 -7.14 -17.02
N MET A 46 6.15 -7.44 -15.71
CA MET A 46 7.45 -7.74 -15.10
C MET A 46 7.68 -9.22 -14.77
N ASP A 47 6.94 -10.14 -15.39
CA ASP A 47 7.01 -11.60 -15.10
C ASP A 47 6.94 -11.96 -13.60
N ALA A 48 6.28 -11.11 -12.82
CA ALA A 48 6.15 -11.24 -11.38
C ALA A 48 5.07 -12.25 -10.94
N ARG A 49 4.49 -13.01 -11.88
CA ARG A 49 3.40 -14.00 -11.63
C ARG A 49 3.89 -15.31 -11.00
N LYS A 50 4.97 -15.24 -10.22
CA LYS A 50 5.49 -16.41 -9.54
C LYS A 50 4.63 -16.81 -8.34
N THR A 51 4.47 -18.11 -8.15
CA THR A 51 3.74 -18.64 -6.99
C THR A 51 4.53 -18.41 -5.71
N GLY A 52 3.82 -18.04 -4.64
CA GLY A 52 4.43 -17.90 -3.31
C GLY A 52 4.94 -19.24 -2.79
N ARG A 53 6.23 -19.32 -2.50
CA ARG A 53 6.90 -20.50 -1.92
C ARG A 53 7.28 -20.33 -0.46
N ILE A 54 7.23 -19.08 0.03
CA ILE A 54 7.59 -18.77 1.40
C ILE A 54 6.46 -19.23 2.32
N SER A 55 6.77 -20.04 3.32
CA SER A 55 5.80 -20.53 4.31
C SER A 55 5.40 -19.43 5.30
N PRO A 56 4.27 -19.57 6.03
CA PRO A 56 3.91 -18.58 7.06
C PRO A 56 4.99 -18.37 8.11
N SER A 57 5.64 -19.43 8.58
CA SER A 57 6.74 -19.34 9.56
C SER A 57 7.95 -18.61 9.01
N ASP A 58 8.29 -18.85 7.75
CA ASP A 58 9.42 -18.17 7.09
C ASP A 58 9.12 -16.68 6.91
N TRP A 59 7.86 -16.30 6.57
CA TRP A 59 7.44 -14.91 6.56
C TRP A 59 7.63 -14.23 7.92
N GLY A 60 7.31 -14.94 9.01
CA GLY A 60 7.60 -14.45 10.37
C GLY A 60 9.09 -14.22 10.60
N ASN A 61 9.93 -15.16 10.19
CA ASN A 61 11.39 -15.06 10.33
C ASN A 61 11.97 -13.87 9.55
N VAL A 62 11.50 -13.63 8.31
CA VAL A 62 11.89 -12.49 7.48
C VAL A 62 11.77 -11.14 8.20
N PHE A 63 10.76 -10.99 9.06
CA PHE A 63 10.49 -9.73 9.75
C PHE A 63 10.85 -9.73 11.24
N LYS A 64 11.57 -10.73 11.73
CA LYS A 64 11.89 -10.89 13.16
C LYS A 64 12.67 -9.71 13.74
N LYS A 65 13.63 -9.16 13.01
CA LYS A 65 14.42 -7.98 13.42
C LYS A 65 13.74 -6.64 13.08
N ALA A 66 12.69 -6.64 12.26
CA ALA A 66 12.03 -5.42 11.76
C ALA A 66 11.13 -4.74 12.82
N LYS A 67 11.66 -4.47 14.00
CA LYS A 67 10.90 -3.94 15.16
C LYS A 67 10.47 -2.48 15.01
N SER A 68 10.97 -1.76 14.01
CA SER A 68 10.58 -0.40 13.67
C SER A 68 9.51 -0.32 12.56
N LEU A 69 9.02 -1.48 12.08
CA LEU A 69 8.01 -1.52 11.04
C LEU A 69 6.72 -0.82 11.51
N LEU A 70 6.30 0.22 10.80
CA LEU A 70 5.12 1.03 11.10
C LEU A 70 3.91 0.61 10.26
N HIS A 71 4.16 0.17 9.05
CA HIS A 71 3.13 -0.21 8.09
C HIS A 71 3.57 -1.42 7.27
N LEU A 72 2.66 -2.35 7.09
CA LEU A 72 2.78 -3.49 6.22
C LEU A 72 1.66 -3.47 5.19
N THR A 73 1.99 -3.50 3.91
CA THR A 73 1.00 -3.76 2.86
C THR A 73 1.13 -5.19 2.38
N ILE A 74 0.03 -5.90 2.42
CA ILE A 74 -0.12 -7.24 1.84
C ILE A 74 -0.76 -7.08 0.47
N THR A 75 -0.10 -7.60 -0.53
CA THR A 75 -0.53 -7.55 -1.93
C THR A 75 -0.02 -8.78 -2.70
N GLY A 76 0.02 -8.69 -4.00
CA GLY A 76 0.47 -9.73 -4.92
C GLY A 76 -0.18 -9.51 -6.26
N GLY A 77 -0.47 -10.58 -7.00
CA GLY A 77 -1.53 -10.53 -7.99
C GLY A 77 -2.86 -10.32 -7.26
N GLU A 78 -3.39 -11.40 -6.65
CA GLU A 78 -4.53 -11.31 -5.74
C GLU A 78 -4.21 -12.09 -4.45
N PRO A 79 -4.03 -11.41 -3.30
CA PRO A 79 -3.59 -12.08 -2.06
C PRO A 79 -4.60 -13.09 -1.53
N PHE A 80 -5.89 -12.92 -1.77
CA PHE A 80 -6.91 -13.88 -1.33
C PHE A 80 -6.93 -15.18 -2.14
N LEU A 81 -6.04 -15.35 -3.14
CA LEU A 81 -5.72 -16.65 -3.71
C LEU A 81 -4.97 -17.56 -2.73
N ARG A 82 -4.19 -16.98 -1.81
CA ARG A 82 -3.44 -17.70 -0.77
C ARG A 82 -4.38 -18.28 0.28
N LYS A 83 -4.37 -19.59 0.47
CA LYS A 83 -5.21 -20.26 1.48
C LYS A 83 -4.71 -20.02 2.92
N ASP A 84 -3.41 -19.80 3.08
CA ASP A 84 -2.72 -19.58 4.34
C ASP A 84 -2.45 -18.08 4.62
N LEU A 85 -3.18 -17.17 3.97
CA LEU A 85 -2.99 -15.72 4.07
C LEU A 85 -3.10 -15.21 5.51
N THR A 86 -4.07 -15.71 6.28
CA THR A 86 -4.24 -15.31 7.69
C THR A 86 -3.05 -15.69 8.55
N ASP A 87 -2.44 -16.84 8.28
CA ASP A 87 -1.29 -17.31 9.05
C ASP A 87 -0.03 -16.55 8.66
N ILE A 88 0.17 -16.24 7.37
CA ILE A 88 1.25 -15.36 6.89
C ILE A 88 1.19 -14.01 7.62
N ILE A 89 0.04 -13.34 7.56
CA ILE A 89 -0.15 -12.03 8.20
C ILE A 89 0.08 -12.12 9.70
N SER A 90 -0.48 -13.13 10.36
CA SER A 90 -0.32 -13.35 11.79
C SER A 90 1.14 -13.55 12.19
N GLN A 91 1.89 -14.36 11.46
CA GLN A 91 3.31 -14.61 11.74
C GLN A 91 4.16 -13.34 11.59
N ILE A 92 3.89 -12.52 10.57
CA ILE A 92 4.59 -11.23 10.41
C ILE A 92 4.23 -10.28 11.57
N ILE A 93 2.95 -10.19 11.96
CA ILE A 93 2.52 -9.35 13.09
C ILE A 93 3.18 -9.80 14.39
N ILE A 94 3.16 -11.09 14.70
CA ILE A 94 3.76 -11.66 15.93
C ILE A 94 5.28 -11.37 15.95
N SER A 95 5.96 -11.55 14.83
CA SER A 95 7.41 -11.40 14.74
C SER A 95 7.86 -9.94 14.80
N SER A 96 7.21 -9.03 14.07
CA SER A 96 7.60 -7.61 13.98
C SER A 96 6.88 -6.72 14.97
N GLY A 97 5.67 -7.09 15.40
CA GLY A 97 4.74 -6.26 16.17
C GLY A 97 4.20 -5.07 15.37
N VAL A 98 4.12 -5.17 14.03
CA VAL A 98 3.67 -4.07 13.16
C VAL A 98 2.27 -3.59 13.59
N PRO A 99 2.08 -2.26 13.81
CA PRO A 99 0.81 -1.74 14.31
C PRO A 99 -0.25 -1.57 13.23
N ARG A 100 0.11 -1.59 11.94
CA ARG A 100 -0.82 -1.36 10.84
C ARG A 100 -0.56 -2.28 9.67
N VAL A 101 -1.64 -2.89 9.16
CA VAL A 101 -1.62 -3.79 8.00
C VAL A 101 -2.69 -3.35 7.02
N SER A 102 -2.30 -3.07 5.78
CA SER A 102 -3.22 -2.87 4.66
C SER A 102 -3.23 -4.11 3.78
N ILE A 103 -4.41 -4.58 3.40
CA ILE A 103 -4.58 -5.71 2.49
C ILE A 103 -5.22 -5.17 1.22
N LYS A 104 -4.51 -5.26 0.10
CA LYS A 104 -5.01 -4.84 -1.22
C LYS A 104 -5.71 -6.01 -1.88
N THR A 105 -6.88 -5.78 -2.48
CA THR A 105 -7.65 -6.83 -3.17
C THR A 105 -8.47 -6.26 -4.31
N ASN A 106 -8.75 -7.10 -5.29
CA ASN A 106 -9.74 -6.80 -6.34
C ASN A 106 -11.20 -7.13 -5.93
N GLY A 107 -11.41 -7.63 -4.72
CA GLY A 107 -12.74 -7.90 -4.16
C GLY A 107 -13.41 -9.19 -4.63
N PHE A 108 -12.80 -9.97 -5.51
CA PHE A 108 -13.47 -11.13 -6.12
C PHE A 108 -13.67 -12.32 -5.17
N TYR A 109 -12.75 -12.56 -4.27
CA TYR A 109 -12.78 -13.75 -3.39
C TYR A 109 -13.60 -13.52 -2.12
N LEU A 110 -14.85 -13.07 -2.26
CA LEU A 110 -15.77 -12.73 -1.16
C LEU A 110 -15.80 -13.79 -0.05
N LYS A 111 -15.90 -15.08 -0.40
CA LYS A 111 -15.93 -16.15 0.62
C LYS A 111 -14.72 -16.12 1.56
N ARG A 112 -13.52 -15.93 1.02
CA ARG A 112 -12.29 -15.84 1.83
C ARG A 112 -12.17 -14.51 2.56
N ILE A 113 -12.59 -13.42 1.94
CA ILE A 113 -12.60 -12.10 2.58
C ILE A 113 -13.48 -12.15 3.83
N LYS A 114 -14.69 -12.72 3.74
CA LYS A 114 -15.63 -12.93 4.86
C LYS A 114 -15.06 -13.77 6.02
N GLU A 115 -14.20 -14.71 5.71
CA GLU A 115 -13.57 -15.59 6.69
C GLU A 115 -12.30 -14.96 7.29
N TYR A 116 -11.43 -14.40 6.43
CA TYR A 116 -10.09 -14.00 6.83
C TYR A 116 -10.04 -12.66 7.53
N ILE A 117 -10.82 -11.65 7.07
CA ILE A 117 -10.78 -10.32 7.66
C ILE A 117 -11.26 -10.32 9.11
N PRO A 118 -12.43 -10.89 9.47
CA PRO A 118 -12.86 -10.97 10.86
C PRO A 118 -11.91 -11.78 11.76
N THR A 119 -11.33 -12.85 11.20
CA THR A 119 -10.35 -13.66 11.90
C THR A 119 -9.12 -12.84 12.29
N LEU A 120 -8.59 -12.03 11.37
CA LEU A 120 -7.44 -11.16 11.62
C LEU A 120 -7.75 -10.05 12.62
N ILE A 121 -8.89 -9.37 12.46
CA ILE A 121 -9.35 -8.32 13.37
C ILE A 121 -9.43 -8.83 14.82
N LYS A 122 -10.05 -10.00 15.02
CA LYS A 122 -10.22 -10.63 16.32
C LYS A 122 -8.90 -11.14 16.90
N ARG A 123 -8.05 -11.75 16.07
CA ARG A 123 -6.77 -12.35 16.49
C ARG A 123 -5.74 -11.28 16.89
N HIS A 124 -5.80 -10.10 16.28
CA HIS A 124 -4.83 -9.03 16.49
C HIS A 124 -5.49 -7.69 16.86
N PRO A 125 -6.11 -7.56 18.06
CA PRO A 125 -6.89 -6.38 18.46
C PRO A 125 -6.05 -5.10 18.59
N ASN A 126 -4.73 -5.22 18.67
CA ASN A 126 -3.79 -4.09 18.75
C ASN A 126 -3.17 -3.71 17.39
N THR A 127 -3.57 -4.39 16.31
CA THR A 127 -3.15 -4.07 14.93
C THR A 127 -4.32 -3.46 14.18
N GLU A 128 -4.12 -2.31 13.56
CA GLU A 128 -5.09 -1.66 12.69
C GLU A 128 -5.06 -2.31 11.31
N PHE A 129 -6.20 -2.77 10.83
CA PHE A 129 -6.37 -3.36 9.51
C PHE A 129 -7.09 -2.40 8.57
N THR A 130 -6.60 -2.29 7.36
CA THR A 130 -7.28 -1.62 6.26
C THR A 130 -7.51 -2.61 5.12
N LEU A 131 -8.76 -2.93 4.80
CA LEU A 131 -9.10 -3.61 3.55
C LEU A 131 -9.23 -2.55 2.45
N SER A 132 -8.35 -2.59 1.46
CA SER A 132 -8.34 -1.66 0.33
C SER A 132 -8.78 -2.38 -0.92
N ILE A 133 -10.00 -2.10 -1.37
CA ILE A 133 -10.62 -2.74 -2.53
C ILE A 133 -10.42 -1.84 -3.75
N SER A 134 -9.95 -2.43 -4.83
CA SER A 134 -9.71 -1.71 -6.08
C SER A 134 -11.03 -1.44 -6.81
N LEU A 135 -11.29 -0.16 -7.18
CA LEU A 135 -12.48 0.23 -7.92
C LEU A 135 -12.22 1.47 -8.78
N ASP A 136 -12.12 1.33 -10.10
CA ASP A 136 -11.61 2.37 -11.00
C ASP A 136 -12.69 3.16 -11.73
N GLY A 137 -13.95 2.96 -11.44
CA GLY A 137 -15.06 3.69 -12.07
C GLY A 137 -16.37 2.92 -12.09
N PRO A 138 -17.37 3.41 -12.85
CA PRO A 138 -18.62 2.70 -13.10
C PRO A 138 -18.39 1.31 -13.66
N LYS A 139 -19.43 0.46 -13.63
CA LYS A 139 -19.36 -0.98 -13.97
C LYS A 139 -18.64 -1.25 -15.29
N GLU A 140 -19.04 -0.58 -16.35
CA GLU A 140 -18.50 -0.78 -17.70
C GLU A 140 -17.02 -0.41 -17.77
N ILE A 141 -16.63 0.67 -17.12
CA ILE A 141 -15.24 1.15 -17.05
C ILE A 141 -14.40 0.22 -16.18
N HIS A 142 -14.89 -0.13 -15.00
CA HIS A 142 -14.16 -1.00 -14.09
C HIS A 142 -13.93 -2.39 -14.68
N ASP A 143 -14.96 -3.03 -15.23
CA ASP A 143 -14.85 -4.35 -15.85
C ASP A 143 -13.89 -4.33 -17.06
N LYS A 144 -13.92 -3.24 -17.88
CA LYS A 144 -12.99 -3.02 -18.98
C LYS A 144 -11.55 -2.89 -18.49
N VAL A 145 -11.30 -1.98 -17.55
CA VAL A 145 -9.95 -1.69 -17.02
C VAL A 145 -9.33 -2.92 -16.34
N ARG A 146 -10.15 -3.69 -15.61
CA ARG A 146 -9.73 -4.94 -14.95
C ARG A 146 -9.64 -6.12 -15.90
N ASN A 147 -10.12 -5.96 -17.13
CA ASN A 147 -10.26 -7.03 -18.12
C ASN A 147 -10.92 -8.27 -17.52
N PHE A 148 -12.05 -8.04 -16.82
CA PHE A 148 -12.76 -9.09 -16.10
C PHE A 148 -14.24 -8.71 -15.92
N LYS A 149 -15.13 -9.45 -16.62
CA LYS A 149 -16.58 -9.25 -16.52
C LYS A 149 -17.08 -9.61 -15.11
N GLY A 150 -17.79 -8.68 -14.46
CA GLY A 150 -18.30 -8.85 -13.10
C GLY A 150 -17.32 -8.42 -11.99
N ALA A 151 -16.20 -7.78 -12.35
CA ALA A 151 -15.29 -7.20 -11.38
C ALA A 151 -15.99 -6.19 -10.48
N TYR A 152 -16.80 -5.29 -11.08
CA TYR A 152 -17.57 -4.29 -10.35
C TYR A 152 -18.54 -4.91 -9.35
N ASP A 153 -19.34 -5.88 -9.78
CA ASP A 153 -20.33 -6.54 -8.92
C ASP A 153 -19.65 -7.26 -7.73
N SER A 154 -18.45 -7.82 -7.97
CA SER A 154 -17.64 -8.43 -6.91
C SER A 154 -17.21 -7.41 -5.85
N VAL A 155 -16.86 -6.18 -6.25
CA VAL A 155 -16.52 -5.09 -5.33
C VAL A 155 -17.74 -4.68 -4.52
N VAL A 156 -18.91 -4.45 -5.17
CA VAL A 156 -20.16 -4.09 -4.49
C VAL A 156 -20.50 -5.12 -3.41
N ASN A 157 -20.55 -6.40 -3.77
CA ASN A 157 -20.85 -7.48 -2.83
C ASN A 157 -19.85 -7.53 -1.66
N THR A 158 -18.58 -7.21 -1.93
CA THR A 158 -17.55 -7.23 -0.88
C THR A 158 -17.69 -6.01 0.04
N VAL A 159 -18.01 -4.84 -0.48
CA VAL A 159 -18.27 -3.64 0.35
C VAL A 159 -19.47 -3.87 1.25
N ASP A 160 -20.59 -4.36 0.69
CA ASP A 160 -21.82 -4.63 1.45
C ASP A 160 -21.58 -5.64 2.59
N GLU A 161 -20.81 -6.69 2.30
CA GLU A 161 -20.50 -7.70 3.32
C GLU A 161 -19.55 -7.17 4.40
N MET A 162 -18.63 -6.28 4.06
CA MET A 162 -17.64 -5.74 5.01
C MET A 162 -18.18 -4.55 5.82
N GLU A 163 -19.31 -3.97 5.45
CA GLU A 163 -19.95 -2.86 6.18
C GLU A 163 -20.14 -3.18 7.66
N LYS A 164 -20.57 -4.38 8.00
CA LYS A 164 -20.85 -4.82 9.37
C LYS A 164 -19.64 -4.76 10.31
N TYR A 165 -18.42 -4.73 9.77
CA TYR A 165 -17.18 -4.63 10.56
C TYR A 165 -16.66 -3.20 10.71
N ARG A 166 -17.28 -2.19 10.10
CA ARG A 166 -16.82 -0.79 10.18
C ARG A 166 -16.87 -0.19 11.58
N ASN A 167 -17.65 -0.77 12.49
CA ASN A 167 -17.68 -0.35 13.88
C ASN A 167 -16.54 -0.95 14.72
N GLU A 168 -15.78 -1.89 14.17
CA GLU A 168 -14.61 -2.43 14.84
C GLU A 168 -13.51 -1.35 14.95
N LYS A 169 -12.96 -1.18 16.15
CA LYS A 169 -12.00 -0.10 16.45
C LYS A 169 -10.68 -0.18 15.68
N ASN A 170 -10.36 -1.35 15.17
CA ASN A 170 -9.12 -1.66 14.47
C ASN A 170 -9.34 -2.04 13.00
N PHE A 171 -10.46 -1.65 12.40
CA PHE A 171 -10.74 -1.92 10.98
C PHE A 171 -11.15 -0.67 10.22
N PHE A 172 -10.65 -0.54 8.99
CA PHE A 172 -11.04 0.46 8.01
C PHE A 172 -11.34 -0.18 6.66
N LEU A 173 -12.43 0.23 6.04
CA LEU A 173 -12.81 -0.18 4.69
C LEU A 173 -12.51 0.96 3.71
N ARG A 174 -11.67 0.70 2.71
CA ARG A 174 -11.21 1.69 1.74
C ARG A 174 -11.42 1.22 0.31
N LEU A 175 -11.83 2.14 -0.56
CA LEU A 175 -11.73 1.98 -2.00
C LEU A 175 -10.46 2.66 -2.53
N ALA A 176 -9.94 2.18 -3.65
CA ALA A 176 -8.79 2.74 -4.33
C ALA A 176 -9.01 2.74 -5.85
N SER A 177 -8.96 3.91 -6.47
CA SER A 177 -9.03 4.08 -7.92
C SER A 177 -7.70 4.55 -8.47
N VAL A 178 -7.18 3.90 -9.50
CA VAL A 178 -6.10 4.45 -10.31
C VAL A 178 -6.71 5.37 -11.36
N ILE A 179 -6.35 6.65 -11.36
CA ILE A 179 -6.77 7.58 -12.40
C ILE A 179 -5.99 7.32 -13.68
N THR A 180 -6.71 7.14 -14.78
CA THR A 180 -6.18 6.88 -16.13
C THR A 180 -6.89 7.77 -17.15
N THR A 181 -6.36 7.83 -18.37
CA THR A 181 -7.04 8.53 -19.48
C THR A 181 -8.40 7.91 -19.82
N ASP A 182 -8.59 6.62 -19.56
CA ASP A 182 -9.85 5.90 -19.80
C ASP A 182 -10.97 6.25 -18.82
N ASN A 183 -10.63 6.58 -17.56
CA ASN A 183 -11.64 6.76 -16.50
C ASN A 183 -11.76 8.19 -15.95
N GLN A 184 -10.82 9.09 -16.22
CA GLN A 184 -10.75 10.41 -15.61
C GLN A 184 -12.05 11.23 -15.76
N ASN A 185 -12.75 11.09 -16.89
CA ASN A 185 -13.97 11.85 -17.17
C ASN A 185 -15.20 11.30 -16.40
N GLN A 186 -15.22 10.02 -16.08
CA GLN A 186 -16.32 9.36 -15.34
C GLN A 186 -16.12 9.36 -13.83
N LEU A 187 -14.86 9.48 -13.37
CA LEU A 187 -14.54 9.46 -11.94
C LEU A 187 -15.28 10.52 -11.11
N PRO A 188 -15.43 11.79 -11.52
CA PRO A 188 -16.15 12.78 -10.72
C PRO A 188 -17.56 12.34 -10.35
N ASP A 189 -18.39 11.98 -11.33
CA ASP A 189 -19.78 11.54 -11.12
C ASP A 189 -19.85 10.19 -10.39
N PHE A 190 -18.85 9.34 -10.62
CA PHE A 190 -18.75 8.05 -9.95
C PHE A 190 -18.45 8.21 -8.46
N LEU A 191 -17.57 9.14 -8.10
CA LEU A 191 -17.26 9.44 -6.70
C LEU A 191 -18.47 9.99 -5.94
N ASP A 192 -19.37 10.77 -6.60
CA ASP A 192 -20.63 11.21 -5.99
C ASP A 192 -21.54 10.04 -5.60
N LYS A 193 -21.49 8.93 -6.36
CA LYS A 193 -22.20 7.70 -6.02
C LYS A 193 -21.54 6.96 -4.87
N THR A 194 -20.22 6.80 -4.91
CA THR A 194 -19.48 6.04 -3.88
C THR A 194 -19.34 6.78 -2.56
N ASP A 195 -19.57 8.10 -2.50
CA ASP A 195 -19.67 8.86 -1.24
C ASP A 195 -20.78 8.35 -0.32
N LYS A 196 -21.79 7.70 -0.90
CA LYS A 196 -22.93 7.12 -0.17
C LYS A 196 -22.64 5.68 0.29
N TRP A 197 -21.52 5.11 -0.12
CA TRP A 197 -21.16 3.74 0.25
C TRP A 197 -20.59 3.68 1.66
N PRO A 198 -20.73 2.55 2.34
CA PRO A 198 -20.27 2.37 3.71
C PRO A 198 -18.74 2.18 3.78
N ILE A 199 -17.99 3.17 3.35
CA ILE A 199 -16.53 3.19 3.34
C ILE A 199 -15.97 4.32 4.21
N ASP A 200 -14.73 4.20 4.64
CA ASP A 200 -14.04 5.23 5.42
C ASP A 200 -13.30 6.24 4.55
N PHE A 201 -12.78 5.77 3.42
CA PHE A 201 -12.00 6.59 2.51
C PHE A 201 -11.97 6.00 1.10
N HIS A 202 -12.01 6.88 0.09
CA HIS A 202 -11.78 6.51 -1.30
C HIS A 202 -10.49 7.19 -1.79
N GLU A 203 -9.43 6.41 -2.00
CA GLU A 203 -8.13 6.88 -2.45
C GLU A 203 -8.11 7.04 -3.96
N ILE A 204 -7.56 8.17 -4.44
CA ILE A 204 -7.22 8.36 -5.84
C ILE A 204 -5.71 8.20 -6.00
N ILE A 205 -5.31 7.27 -6.84
CA ILE A 205 -3.91 6.91 -7.10
C ILE A 205 -3.54 7.41 -8.49
N MET A 206 -2.42 8.12 -8.60
CA MET A 206 -1.87 8.52 -9.89
C MET A 206 -1.35 7.31 -10.66
N LEU A 207 -1.72 7.21 -11.94
CA LEU A 207 -1.16 6.21 -12.86
C LEU A 207 0.37 6.33 -12.89
N ARG A 208 1.05 5.19 -12.86
CA ARG A 208 2.53 5.09 -12.81
C ARG A 208 3.06 4.33 -14.01
N ASP A 209 4.37 4.45 -14.20
CA ASP A 209 5.12 3.70 -15.21
C ASP A 209 4.60 3.95 -16.63
N VAL A 210 4.19 5.19 -16.86
CA VAL A 210 3.79 5.75 -18.16
C VAL A 210 4.62 7.01 -18.45
N PRO A 211 4.67 7.49 -19.72
CA PRO A 211 5.37 8.72 -20.05
C PRO A 211 4.92 9.92 -19.20
N ASP A 212 5.85 10.81 -18.87
CA ASP A 212 5.58 12.01 -18.06
C ASP A 212 4.42 12.84 -18.65
N GLU A 213 4.31 12.91 -19.99
CA GLU A 213 3.24 13.63 -20.69
C GLU A 213 1.84 13.07 -20.39
N GLU A 214 1.73 11.75 -20.24
CA GLU A 214 0.47 11.11 -19.87
C GLU A 214 0.09 11.43 -18.43
N GLN A 215 1.04 11.38 -17.51
CA GLN A 215 0.81 11.79 -16.11
C GLN A 215 0.40 13.26 -16.02
N LEU A 216 1.02 14.14 -16.81
CA LEU A 216 0.70 15.57 -16.82
C LEU A 216 -0.73 15.84 -17.30
N LYS A 217 -1.24 15.07 -18.27
CA LYS A 217 -2.65 15.17 -18.72
C LYS A 217 -3.64 14.85 -17.61
N LEU A 218 -3.26 14.00 -16.64
CA LEU A 218 -4.09 13.58 -15.53
C LEU A 218 -3.96 14.49 -14.29
N LYS A 219 -2.99 15.40 -14.27
CA LYS A 219 -2.61 16.16 -13.07
C LYS A 219 -3.75 16.97 -12.49
N ASP A 220 -4.40 17.80 -13.30
CA ASP A 220 -5.46 18.70 -12.82
C ASP A 220 -6.66 17.92 -12.26
N MET A 221 -7.02 16.83 -12.94
CA MET A 221 -8.08 15.96 -12.47
C MET A 221 -7.67 15.23 -11.17
N TYR A 222 -6.44 14.75 -11.10
CA TYR A 222 -5.90 14.13 -9.89
C TYR A 222 -5.94 15.09 -8.69
N GLU A 223 -5.52 16.35 -8.87
CA GLU A 223 -5.57 17.38 -7.83
C GLU A 223 -6.99 17.63 -7.34
N LYS A 224 -7.91 17.86 -8.29
CA LYS A 224 -9.34 18.09 -8.00
C LYS A 224 -9.95 16.93 -7.21
N LEU A 225 -9.77 15.69 -7.69
CA LEU A 225 -10.37 14.52 -7.08
C LEU A 225 -9.73 14.19 -5.73
N SER A 226 -8.43 14.31 -5.60
CA SER A 226 -7.72 14.05 -4.35
C SER A 226 -8.14 15.01 -3.25
N LYS A 227 -8.28 16.29 -3.56
CA LYS A 227 -8.78 17.30 -2.60
C LYS A 227 -10.22 16.99 -2.17
N ARG A 228 -11.10 16.70 -3.13
CA ARG A 228 -12.49 16.32 -2.86
C ARG A 228 -12.56 15.10 -1.93
N GLN A 229 -11.79 14.06 -2.19
CA GLN A 229 -11.81 12.84 -1.39
C GLN A 229 -11.28 13.04 0.04
N GLN A 230 -10.34 13.94 0.24
CA GLN A 230 -9.91 14.32 1.60
C GLN A 230 -11.05 14.98 2.38
N GLU A 231 -11.80 15.88 1.74
CA GLU A 231 -12.91 16.58 2.35
C GLU A 231 -14.08 15.63 2.69
N LYS A 232 -14.32 14.62 1.85
CA LYS A 232 -15.41 13.64 1.99
C LYS A 232 -15.07 12.44 2.89
N SER A 233 -13.81 12.20 3.18
CA SER A 233 -13.41 11.08 4.02
C SER A 233 -13.99 11.16 5.43
N SER A 234 -14.20 10.02 6.09
CA SER A 234 -14.74 9.98 7.45
C SER A 234 -13.86 10.76 8.45
N LEU A 235 -14.48 11.33 9.48
CA LEU A 235 -13.76 12.11 10.50
C LEU A 235 -12.73 11.24 11.24
N SER A 236 -13.06 9.96 11.47
CA SER A 236 -12.15 8.99 12.09
C SER A 236 -10.91 8.75 11.22
N TRP A 237 -11.10 8.61 9.91
CA TRP A 237 -10.00 8.49 8.97
C TRP A 237 -9.13 9.74 8.95
N ARG A 238 -9.71 10.94 8.78
CA ARG A 238 -8.94 12.21 8.75
C ARG A 238 -8.09 12.44 10.00
N LYS A 239 -8.60 12.07 11.17
CA LYS A 239 -7.88 12.15 12.45
C LYS A 239 -6.89 11.01 12.67
N SER A 240 -6.93 9.97 11.86
CA SER A 240 -5.96 8.88 11.94
C SER A 240 -4.58 9.34 11.46
N PHE A 241 -3.54 8.64 11.88
CA PHE A 241 -2.19 8.89 11.37
C PHE A 241 -2.10 8.66 9.86
N ASN A 242 -2.80 7.64 9.35
CA ASN A 242 -2.90 7.39 7.91
C ASN A 242 -3.53 8.56 7.18
N GLY A 243 -4.67 9.08 7.65
CA GLY A 243 -5.34 10.22 7.01
C GLY A 243 -4.44 11.45 6.90
N LYS A 244 -3.70 11.78 7.95
CA LYS A 244 -2.71 12.87 7.94
C LYS A 244 -1.56 12.63 6.93
N ILE A 245 -1.09 11.39 6.80
CA ILE A 245 -0.08 11.02 5.80
C ILE A 245 -0.65 11.17 4.40
N PHE A 246 -1.86 10.70 4.15
CA PHE A 246 -2.50 10.79 2.82
C PHE A 246 -2.69 12.24 2.36
N GLU A 247 -3.11 13.14 3.25
CA GLU A 247 -3.20 14.57 2.93
C GLU A 247 -1.87 15.14 2.41
N LYS A 248 -0.77 14.76 3.06
CA LYS A 248 0.57 15.20 2.63
C LYS A 248 1.03 14.50 1.36
N LEU A 249 0.71 13.22 1.22
CA LEU A 249 1.06 12.43 0.05
C LEU A 249 0.51 13.05 -1.24
N TYR A 250 -0.73 13.53 -1.24
CA TYR A 250 -1.28 14.21 -2.41
C TYR A 250 -0.47 15.45 -2.79
N LYS A 251 -0.11 16.27 -1.80
CA LYS A 251 0.74 17.46 -2.01
C LYS A 251 2.13 17.09 -2.55
N GLU A 252 2.71 16.01 -2.04
CA GLU A 252 3.99 15.50 -2.51
C GLU A 252 3.92 14.95 -3.95
N THR A 253 2.83 14.25 -4.30
CA THR A 253 2.61 13.77 -5.66
C THR A 253 2.54 14.92 -6.65
N LEU A 254 1.80 15.99 -6.35
CA LEU A 254 1.73 17.18 -7.19
C LEU A 254 3.09 17.85 -7.36
N LYS A 255 3.88 18.02 -6.29
CA LYS A 255 5.24 18.57 -6.38
C LYS A 255 6.13 17.74 -7.32
N ARG A 256 5.98 16.42 -7.32
CA ARG A 256 6.75 15.51 -8.18
C ARG A 256 6.34 15.59 -9.64
N LEU A 257 5.03 15.71 -9.91
CA LEU A 257 4.50 15.96 -11.24
C LEU A 257 5.01 17.30 -11.80
N ASP A 258 5.14 18.34 -10.98
CA ASP A 258 5.71 19.63 -11.35
C ASP A 258 7.25 19.63 -11.44
N LYS A 259 7.89 18.48 -11.24
CA LYS A 259 9.36 18.37 -11.16
C LYS A 259 9.97 19.33 -10.13
N ASN A 260 9.19 19.71 -9.12
CA ASN A 260 9.63 20.62 -8.06
C ASN A 260 10.68 19.93 -7.18
N LYS A 261 11.89 20.49 -7.13
CA LYS A 261 13.00 19.95 -6.33
C LYS A 261 12.78 19.96 -4.81
N ASN A 262 11.73 20.63 -4.33
CA ASN A 262 11.39 20.70 -2.90
C ASN A 262 10.52 19.52 -2.39
N HIS A 263 10.39 18.45 -3.18
CA HIS A 263 9.74 17.22 -2.70
C HIS A 263 10.63 16.47 -1.69
N SER A 264 10.00 15.62 -0.86
CA SER A 264 10.71 14.77 0.10
C SER A 264 11.64 13.78 -0.60
N LYS A 265 12.87 13.59 -0.09
CA LYS A 265 13.83 12.63 -0.65
C LYS A 265 13.31 11.20 -0.50
N CYS A 266 13.42 10.41 -1.56
CA CYS A 266 12.98 9.03 -1.55
C CYS A 266 13.79 8.18 -0.56
N VAL A 267 13.10 7.32 0.22
CA VAL A 267 13.70 6.42 1.21
C VAL A 267 13.64 4.94 0.80
N ALA A 268 13.39 4.68 -0.47
CA ALA A 268 13.39 3.34 -1.04
C ALA A 268 14.76 2.64 -0.87
N GLY A 269 14.73 1.35 -0.57
CA GLY A 269 15.95 0.56 -0.29
C GLY A 269 16.55 0.79 1.10
N THR A 270 15.91 1.61 1.94
CA THR A 270 16.26 1.78 3.34
C THR A 270 15.03 1.63 4.23
N ARG A 271 14.19 2.66 4.33
CA ARG A 271 12.98 2.65 5.17
C ARG A 271 11.77 2.03 4.50
N PHE A 272 11.81 1.91 3.20
CA PHE A 272 10.82 1.28 2.34
C PHE A 272 11.45 0.10 1.60
N VAL A 273 10.73 -1.02 1.52
CA VAL A 273 11.20 -2.26 0.90
C VAL A 273 10.04 -3.11 0.40
N GLU A 274 10.29 -3.92 -0.60
CA GLU A 274 9.34 -4.86 -1.18
C GLU A 274 9.92 -6.27 -1.15
N VAL A 275 9.07 -7.24 -0.81
CA VAL A 275 9.43 -8.66 -0.77
C VAL A 275 8.48 -9.43 -1.67
N PHE A 276 9.04 -10.14 -2.63
CA PHE A 276 8.32 -10.87 -3.66
C PHE A 276 8.11 -12.35 -3.28
N PRO A 277 7.15 -13.05 -3.91
CA PRO A 277 6.79 -14.42 -3.53
C PRO A 277 7.92 -15.44 -3.70
N ASP A 278 8.89 -15.15 -4.58
CA ASP A 278 10.08 -15.97 -4.83
C ASP A 278 11.27 -15.62 -3.91
N GLY A 279 11.03 -14.75 -2.93
CA GLY A 279 12.02 -14.28 -1.98
C GLY A 279 12.87 -13.11 -2.47
N LEU A 280 12.69 -12.62 -3.69
CA LEU A 280 13.39 -11.41 -4.13
C LEU A 280 13.03 -10.22 -3.26
N VAL A 281 14.03 -9.46 -2.87
CA VAL A 281 13.89 -8.21 -2.12
C VAL A 281 14.28 -7.07 -3.03
N ARG A 282 13.33 -6.13 -3.19
CA ARG A 282 13.54 -4.93 -4.00
C ARG A 282 13.44 -3.67 -3.16
N GLY A 283 14.21 -2.68 -3.51
CA GLY A 283 14.08 -1.35 -2.93
C GLY A 283 12.87 -0.59 -3.48
N CYS A 284 12.42 -0.91 -4.72
CA CYS A 284 11.32 -0.24 -5.40
C CYS A 284 10.83 -1.05 -6.59
N GLU A 285 9.54 -0.93 -6.96
CA GLU A 285 8.91 -1.59 -8.10
C GLU A 285 8.78 -0.69 -9.35
N VAL A 286 9.22 0.57 -9.31
CA VAL A 286 9.09 1.49 -10.44
C VAL A 286 9.93 1.00 -11.62
N GLU A 287 9.32 0.91 -12.82
CA GLU A 287 9.90 0.29 -14.01
C GLU A 287 11.29 0.82 -14.36
N LYS A 288 11.48 2.12 -14.38
CA LYS A 288 12.78 2.75 -14.68
C LYS A 288 13.91 2.39 -13.69
N LEU A 289 13.60 1.84 -12.53
CA LEU A 289 14.57 1.37 -11.54
C LEU A 289 14.59 -0.15 -11.42
N TRP A 290 13.78 -0.87 -12.19
CA TRP A 290 13.54 -2.30 -12.02
C TRP A 290 14.81 -3.12 -12.04
N ASP A 291 15.69 -2.92 -13.00
CA ASP A 291 16.92 -3.71 -13.17
C ASP A 291 17.89 -3.56 -12.00
N ILE A 292 17.95 -2.36 -11.40
CA ILE A 292 18.87 -2.06 -10.30
C ILE A 292 18.21 -2.17 -8.92
N SER A 293 16.87 -2.29 -8.84
CA SER A 293 16.12 -2.28 -7.59
C SER A 293 16.24 -3.56 -6.77
N THR A 294 16.67 -4.67 -7.35
CA THR A 294 16.89 -5.91 -6.64
C THR A 294 18.09 -5.79 -5.69
N ILE A 295 17.83 -5.67 -4.40
CA ILE A 295 18.83 -5.43 -3.36
C ILE A 295 19.23 -6.72 -2.60
N GLY A 296 18.50 -7.80 -2.77
CA GLY A 296 18.81 -9.11 -2.19
C GLY A 296 17.77 -10.16 -2.49
N LYS A 297 17.96 -11.32 -1.88
CA LYS A 297 17.02 -12.44 -1.90
C LYS A 297 16.94 -13.04 -0.51
N ILE A 298 15.72 -13.38 -0.09
CA ILE A 298 15.49 -14.12 1.15
C ILE A 298 15.74 -15.60 0.89
N GLU A 299 16.72 -16.12 1.58
CA GLU A 299 17.04 -17.54 1.65
C GLU A 299 16.74 -18.05 3.06
N LYS A 300 16.85 -19.36 3.32
CA LYS A 300 16.68 -19.90 4.68
C LYS A 300 17.58 -19.15 5.66
N HIS A 301 16.96 -18.56 6.69
CA HIS A 301 17.61 -17.82 7.80
C HIS A 301 17.92 -16.33 7.57
N PHE A 302 17.49 -15.72 6.47
CA PHE A 302 17.67 -14.28 6.26
C PHE A 302 16.55 -13.44 6.88
N ASP A 303 16.94 -12.33 7.51
CA ASP A 303 16.04 -11.27 7.96
C ASP A 303 16.12 -10.07 7.00
N ILE A 304 15.02 -9.40 6.79
CA ILE A 304 14.94 -8.24 5.89
C ILE A 304 15.89 -7.10 6.29
N VAL A 305 16.19 -6.97 7.57
CA VAL A 305 17.13 -5.97 8.10
C VAL A 305 18.55 -6.25 7.61
N ASP A 306 18.95 -7.53 7.52
CA ASP A 306 20.27 -7.90 7.02
C ASP A 306 20.42 -7.53 5.54
N VAL A 307 19.36 -7.76 4.74
CA VAL A 307 19.35 -7.35 3.32
C VAL A 307 19.46 -5.83 3.18
N LEU A 308 18.70 -5.08 3.98
CA LEU A 308 18.72 -3.60 3.92
C LEU A 308 20.04 -2.98 4.39
N ASN A 309 20.82 -3.68 5.21
CA ASN A 309 22.14 -3.26 5.63
C ASN A 309 23.25 -3.64 4.62
N SER A 310 22.93 -4.40 3.58
CA SER A 310 23.88 -4.82 2.56
C SER A 310 24.49 -3.65 1.78
N ARG A 311 25.65 -3.88 1.16
CA ARG A 311 26.28 -2.91 0.25
C ARG A 311 25.35 -2.55 -0.91
N LYS A 312 24.67 -3.56 -1.50
CA LYS A 312 23.76 -3.38 -2.63
C LYS A 312 22.57 -2.48 -2.30
N ALA A 313 21.95 -2.65 -1.12
CA ALA A 313 20.88 -1.78 -0.65
C ALA A 313 21.36 -0.34 -0.44
N LYS A 314 22.55 -0.14 0.13
CA LYS A 314 23.15 1.18 0.31
C LYS A 314 23.45 1.88 -1.02
N GLU A 315 23.94 1.16 -2.01
CA GLU A 315 24.18 1.67 -3.37
C GLU A 315 22.87 2.08 -4.04
N PHE A 316 21.85 1.20 -4.03
CA PHE A 316 20.52 1.51 -4.55
C PHE A 316 19.91 2.75 -3.87
N SER A 317 20.00 2.86 -2.56
CA SER A 317 19.42 3.98 -1.82
C SER A 317 20.00 5.35 -2.21
N LYS A 318 21.28 5.42 -2.63
CA LYS A 318 21.90 6.65 -3.13
C LYS A 318 21.26 7.10 -4.44
N ILE A 319 20.94 6.16 -5.32
CA ILE A 319 20.25 6.44 -6.60
C ILE A 319 18.80 6.84 -6.31
N ALA A 320 18.09 6.07 -5.49
CA ALA A 320 16.69 6.32 -5.15
C ALA A 320 16.43 7.69 -4.52
N LYS A 321 17.38 8.25 -3.74
CA LYS A 321 17.25 9.59 -3.13
C LYS A 321 16.89 10.70 -4.11
N ASN A 322 17.33 10.58 -5.35
CA ASN A 322 17.11 11.58 -6.40
C ASN A 322 15.89 11.27 -7.28
N CYS A 323 15.13 10.21 -6.96
CA CYS A 323 13.96 9.84 -7.72
C CYS A 323 12.78 10.78 -7.44
N SER A 324 12.12 11.22 -8.53
CA SER A 324 10.93 12.09 -8.51
C SER A 324 9.65 11.38 -8.94
N CYS A 325 9.61 10.04 -8.89
CA CYS A 325 8.42 9.27 -9.28
C CYS A 325 7.23 9.51 -8.35
N THR A 326 6.04 9.18 -8.83
CA THR A 326 4.77 9.34 -8.09
C THR A 326 4.37 8.11 -7.26
N PHE A 327 5.27 7.16 -7.04
CA PHE A 327 4.98 5.94 -6.30
C PHE A 327 4.55 6.25 -4.86
N GLU A 328 3.24 6.14 -4.61
CA GLU A 328 2.59 6.61 -3.39
C GLU A 328 3.11 5.93 -2.12
N CYS A 329 3.39 4.62 -2.16
CA CYS A 329 3.85 3.88 -0.96
C CYS A 329 5.22 4.36 -0.48
N ALA A 330 6.19 4.49 -1.40
CA ALA A 330 7.51 5.01 -1.07
C ALA A 330 7.46 6.49 -0.69
N ASN A 331 6.59 7.27 -1.35
CA ASN A 331 6.41 8.69 -1.07
C ASN A 331 5.74 8.95 0.26
N ALA A 332 4.76 8.13 0.66
CA ALA A 332 4.11 8.23 1.97
C ALA A 332 5.12 8.12 3.11
N ILE A 333 5.99 7.11 3.07
CA ILE A 333 7.01 6.95 4.11
C ILE A 333 8.13 8.01 4.00
N SER A 334 8.49 8.44 2.79
CA SER A 334 9.43 9.53 2.59
C SER A 334 8.94 10.83 3.23
N THR A 335 7.65 11.11 3.11
CA THR A 335 6.96 12.25 3.73
C THR A 335 7.04 12.21 5.27
N VAL A 336 6.87 11.03 5.88
CA VAL A 336 7.00 10.84 7.34
C VAL A 336 8.40 11.14 7.84
N TYR A 337 9.42 10.82 7.06
CA TYR A 337 10.83 11.03 7.45
C TYR A 337 11.43 12.35 6.99
N ASP A 338 10.68 13.18 6.27
CA ASP A 338 11.05 14.57 6.02
C ASP A 338 10.70 15.42 7.24
N LYS A 339 11.73 15.91 7.95
CA LYS A 339 11.59 16.72 9.18
C LYS A 339 10.70 17.94 8.99
N LYS A 340 10.62 18.50 7.79
CA LYS A 340 9.74 19.63 7.45
C LYS A 340 8.25 19.33 7.66
N ASN A 341 7.87 18.05 7.64
CA ASN A 341 6.48 17.60 7.77
C ASN A 341 6.08 17.32 9.23
N TRP A 342 7.02 17.19 10.16
CA TRP A 342 6.75 16.75 11.54
C TRP A 342 5.75 17.63 12.30
N PRO A 343 5.81 18.99 12.25
CA PRO A 343 4.88 19.82 13.00
C PRO A 343 3.40 19.54 12.71
N SER A 344 3.09 18.95 11.56
CA SER A 344 1.72 18.67 11.12
C SER A 344 1.35 17.18 11.13
N LEU A 345 2.29 16.28 11.40
CA LEU A 345 2.05 14.85 11.58
C LEU A 345 1.82 14.46 13.04
N ILE A 346 2.36 15.23 13.95
CA ILE A 346 2.22 15.10 15.40
C ILE A 346 1.02 15.92 15.87
#